data_9fb00483a128597eb1ccb34d8ee1a16e
#
_entry.id   9fb00483a128597eb1ccb34d8ee1a16e
#
_cell.length_a   1.000
_cell.length_b   1.000
_cell.length_c   1.000
_cell.angle_alpha   90.00
_cell.angle_beta   90.00
_cell.angle_gamma   90.00
#
_symmetry.space_group_name_H-M   'P 1'
#
loop_
_entity.id
_entity.type
_entity.pdbx_description
1 polymer ?
#
loop_
_entity_poly.entity_id
_entity_poly.type
_entity_poly.pdbx_seq_one_letter_code
_entity_poly.pdbx_strand_id
1 'polypeptide(L)'
;MKPRRERASRAWPGRARKLLAALGGLAVALALVLVALLAWPLPEMPRPGVAGDFLVRNVAVVDVVNGRIAAGRDVVVRNGRIEAIDASPAGVGQRGLAVVDGTGKYLIPGLWDMHVHSLKISPQFTHPLSIANGITGVREMWGCPSLPDPFVACGEDIERWRAGLRDQRHLAPRYILRSSFAINGEQGVPEASPAFFRTQNAQQARELVAHHAAQGVDLLKTYTNVS
;
A
#
# COMPACT_ATOMS: atom_id res chain seq x y z
N MET A 1 5.29 -75.98 -19.52
CA MET A 1 4.61 -75.53 -18.33
C MET A 1 5.56 -74.56 -17.61
N LYS A 2 5.32 -73.23 -17.63
CA LYS A 2 6.16 -72.24 -16.94
C LYS A 2 5.57 -72.01 -15.53
N PRO A 3 6.38 -71.98 -14.47
CA PRO A 3 5.86 -71.72 -13.11
C PRO A 3 5.40 -70.26 -12.97
N ARG A 4 4.19 -70.10 -12.45
CA ARG A 4 3.56 -68.83 -12.07
C ARG A 4 4.34 -68.25 -10.87
N ARG A 5 5.05 -67.12 -11.08
CA ARG A 5 5.66 -66.38 -9.96
C ARG A 5 4.59 -65.74 -9.11
N GLU A 6 4.34 -66.27 -7.95
CA GLU A 6 3.55 -65.62 -6.92
C GLU A 6 4.25 -64.32 -6.47
N ARG A 7 3.56 -63.22 -6.69
CA ARG A 7 3.99 -61.91 -6.12
C ARG A 7 3.65 -61.97 -4.63
N ALA A 8 4.66 -62.21 -3.80
CA ALA A 8 4.54 -62.05 -2.36
C ALA A 8 4.20 -60.57 -2.06
N SER A 9 3.02 -60.30 -1.58
CA SER A 9 2.62 -58.98 -1.05
C SER A 9 3.44 -58.71 0.21
N ARG A 10 4.44 -57.83 0.13
CA ARG A 10 5.20 -57.36 1.29
C ARG A 10 4.28 -56.54 2.20
N ALA A 11 3.67 -57.20 3.19
CA ALA A 11 2.93 -56.51 4.23
C ALA A 11 3.92 -55.70 5.10
N TRP A 12 3.71 -54.40 5.20
CA TRP A 12 4.51 -53.51 6.04
C TRP A 12 4.31 -53.90 7.52
N PRO A 13 5.40 -53.90 8.35
CA PRO A 13 5.30 -54.19 9.76
C PRO A 13 4.32 -53.21 10.45
N GLY A 14 3.53 -53.70 11.40
CA GLY A 14 2.42 -52.94 12.01
C GLY A 14 2.83 -51.55 12.60
N ARG A 15 4.10 -51.39 13.01
CA ARG A 15 4.65 -50.12 13.46
C ARG A 15 4.80 -49.11 12.31
N ALA A 16 5.19 -49.56 11.12
CA ALA A 16 5.34 -48.68 9.93
C ALA A 16 3.95 -48.18 9.45
N ARG A 17 2.91 -49.04 9.50
CA ARG A 17 1.53 -48.63 9.17
C ARG A 17 0.99 -47.59 10.16
N LYS A 18 1.27 -47.72 11.46
CA LYS A 18 0.88 -46.74 12.47
C LYS A 18 1.62 -45.41 12.27
N LEU A 19 2.92 -45.45 11.96
CA LEU A 19 3.69 -44.27 11.67
C LEU A 19 3.18 -43.54 10.41
N LEU A 20 2.93 -44.24 9.34
CA LEU A 20 2.33 -43.67 8.11
C LEU A 20 0.95 -43.07 8.34
N ALA A 21 0.11 -43.72 9.15
CA ALA A 21 -1.19 -43.15 9.51
C ALA A 21 -1.06 -41.88 10.35
N ALA A 22 -0.11 -41.85 11.30
CA ALA A 22 0.16 -40.65 12.10
C ALA A 22 0.70 -39.49 11.25
N LEU A 23 1.65 -39.76 10.33
CA LEU A 23 2.18 -38.76 9.40
C LEU A 23 1.10 -38.26 8.45
N GLY A 24 0.25 -39.15 7.94
CA GLY A 24 -0.89 -38.76 7.10
C GLY A 24 -1.89 -37.89 7.87
N GLY A 25 -2.23 -38.25 9.11
CA GLY A 25 -3.08 -37.43 9.98
C GLY A 25 -2.47 -36.04 10.26
N LEU A 26 -1.17 -35.97 10.54
CA LEU A 26 -0.47 -34.70 10.73
C LEU A 26 -0.50 -33.84 9.44
N ALA A 27 -0.24 -34.44 8.28
CA ALA A 27 -0.29 -33.73 7.01
C ALA A 27 -1.68 -33.15 6.71
N VAL A 28 -2.74 -33.92 6.97
CA VAL A 28 -4.13 -33.45 6.84
C VAL A 28 -4.41 -32.31 7.83
N ALA A 29 -4.00 -32.45 9.09
CA ALA A 29 -4.18 -31.39 10.08
C ALA A 29 -3.47 -30.09 9.68
N LEU A 30 -2.22 -30.18 9.19
CA LEU A 30 -1.47 -29.01 8.69
C LEU A 30 -2.13 -28.38 7.46
N ALA A 31 -2.65 -29.21 6.54
CA ALA A 31 -3.39 -28.72 5.38
C ALA A 31 -4.68 -27.98 5.77
N LEU A 32 -5.43 -28.51 6.75
CA LEU A 32 -6.63 -27.86 7.27
C LEU A 32 -6.30 -26.53 7.96
N VAL A 33 -5.23 -26.48 8.76
CA VAL A 33 -4.75 -25.23 9.38
C VAL A 33 -4.36 -24.23 8.30
N LEU A 34 -3.63 -24.65 7.28
CA LEU A 34 -3.24 -23.77 6.16
C LEU A 34 -4.48 -23.22 5.43
N VAL A 35 -5.46 -24.09 5.12
CA VAL A 35 -6.72 -23.67 4.50
C VAL A 35 -7.47 -22.68 5.40
N ALA A 36 -7.53 -22.93 6.70
CA ALA A 36 -8.16 -22.02 7.65
C ALA A 36 -7.46 -20.65 7.71
N LEU A 37 -6.11 -20.63 7.67
CA LEU A 37 -5.33 -19.40 7.64
C LEU A 37 -5.52 -18.63 6.33
N LEU A 38 -5.57 -19.33 5.19
CA LEU A 38 -5.79 -18.70 3.88
C LEU A 38 -7.23 -18.21 3.68
N ALA A 39 -8.20 -18.90 4.32
CA ALA A 39 -9.61 -18.51 4.31
C ALA A 39 -9.96 -17.48 5.40
N TRP A 40 -9.01 -17.14 6.29
CA TRP A 40 -9.25 -16.15 7.33
C TRP A 40 -9.59 -14.81 6.70
N PRO A 41 -10.71 -14.17 7.10
CA PRO A 41 -11.09 -12.91 6.50
C PRO A 41 -10.02 -11.84 6.77
N LEU A 42 -9.73 -11.04 5.74
CA LEU A 42 -8.85 -9.89 5.92
C LEU A 42 -9.45 -8.95 6.98
N PRO A 43 -8.60 -8.26 7.76
CA PRO A 43 -9.07 -7.25 8.69
C PRO A 43 -9.94 -6.21 7.98
N GLU A 44 -10.93 -5.68 8.67
CA GLU A 44 -11.70 -4.56 8.15
C GLU A 44 -10.77 -3.36 7.88
N MET A 45 -11.08 -2.62 6.81
CA MET A 45 -10.34 -1.41 6.51
C MET A 45 -10.57 -0.38 7.63
N PRO A 46 -9.51 0.14 8.27
CA PRO A 46 -9.65 1.19 9.25
C PRO A 46 -10.34 2.41 8.66
N ARG A 47 -11.28 2.96 9.40
CA ARG A 47 -11.97 4.19 9.03
C ARG A 47 -11.35 5.37 9.76
N PRO A 48 -11.32 6.57 9.13
CA PRO A 48 -10.94 7.76 9.87
C PRO A 48 -11.89 7.94 11.05
N GLY A 49 -11.33 8.24 12.22
CA GLY A 49 -12.15 8.75 13.32
C GLY A 49 -12.80 10.06 12.89
N VAL A 50 -13.95 10.39 13.48
CA VAL A 50 -14.51 11.74 13.31
C VAL A 50 -13.54 12.70 13.97
N ALA A 51 -12.69 13.34 13.16
CA ALA A 51 -11.84 14.41 13.66
C ALA A 51 -12.77 15.58 14.01
N GLY A 52 -12.99 15.78 15.29
CA GLY A 52 -13.63 17.00 15.78
C GLY A 52 -12.74 18.20 15.48
N ASP A 53 -13.30 19.38 15.65
CA ASP A 53 -12.52 20.62 15.64
C ASP A 53 -11.58 20.64 16.84
N PHE A 54 -10.35 21.08 16.66
CA PHE A 54 -9.34 21.11 17.72
C PHE A 54 -8.38 22.28 17.58
N LEU A 55 -7.72 22.59 18.70
CA LEU A 55 -6.68 23.60 18.79
C LEU A 55 -5.37 22.93 19.18
N VAL A 56 -4.32 23.10 18.36
CA VAL A 56 -2.95 22.80 18.77
C VAL A 56 -2.36 24.06 19.39
N ARG A 57 -2.06 24.02 20.69
CA ARG A 57 -1.58 25.18 21.41
C ARG A 57 -0.06 25.19 21.55
N ASN A 58 0.56 26.37 21.39
CA ASN A 58 1.98 26.61 21.66
C ASN A 58 2.91 25.68 20.88
N VAL A 59 2.65 25.48 19.58
CA VAL A 59 3.46 24.64 18.71
C VAL A 59 4.44 25.48 17.88
N ALA A 60 5.59 24.93 17.52
CA ALA A 60 6.50 25.51 16.56
C ALA A 60 6.10 25.12 15.12
N VAL A 61 5.58 26.05 14.34
CA VAL A 61 5.18 25.78 12.94
C VAL A 61 6.38 25.92 12.03
N VAL A 62 6.65 24.89 11.24
CA VAL A 62 7.76 24.86 10.28
C VAL A 62 7.26 25.27 8.90
N ASP A 63 7.72 26.39 8.40
CA ASP A 63 7.55 26.82 7.01
C ASP A 63 8.62 26.14 6.15
N VAL A 64 8.24 25.03 5.54
CA VAL A 64 9.16 24.23 4.70
C VAL A 64 9.51 24.89 3.37
N VAL A 65 8.76 25.91 2.96
CA VAL A 65 9.03 26.65 1.71
C VAL A 65 10.16 27.66 1.93
N ASN A 66 10.12 28.38 3.05
CA ASN A 66 11.07 29.44 3.36
C ASN A 66 12.15 29.01 4.36
N GLY A 67 12.09 27.79 4.87
CA GLY A 67 13.03 27.26 5.87
C GLY A 67 12.97 27.96 7.22
N ARG A 68 11.80 28.50 7.61
CA ARG A 68 11.62 29.27 8.85
C ARG A 68 10.82 28.49 9.88
N ILE A 69 11.08 28.75 11.14
CA ILE A 69 10.32 28.19 12.26
C ILE A 69 9.64 29.32 13.02
N ALA A 70 8.33 29.28 13.10
CA ALA A 70 7.53 30.21 13.87
C ALA A 70 7.11 29.52 15.19
N ALA A 71 7.83 29.82 16.27
CA ALA A 71 7.57 29.25 17.59
C ALA A 71 6.33 29.86 18.25
N GLY A 72 5.74 29.15 19.23
CA GLY A 72 4.68 29.64 20.08
C GLY A 72 3.39 29.96 19.32
N ARG A 73 3.07 29.16 18.31
CA ARG A 73 1.84 29.33 17.51
C ARG A 73 0.71 28.46 18.04
N ASP A 74 -0.49 29.02 18.02
CA ASP A 74 -1.73 28.30 18.20
C ASP A 74 -2.33 28.02 16.81
N VAL A 75 -2.67 26.76 16.55
CA VAL A 75 -3.22 26.33 15.25
C VAL A 75 -4.63 25.81 15.46
N VAL A 76 -5.59 26.50 14.87
CA VAL A 76 -7.01 26.11 14.90
C VAL A 76 -7.32 25.25 13.69
N VAL A 77 -7.88 24.05 13.93
CA VAL A 77 -8.35 23.15 12.86
C VAL A 77 -9.86 23.02 13.01
N ARG A 78 -10.58 23.34 11.91
CA ARG A 78 -12.03 23.14 11.80
C ARG A 78 -12.41 22.47 10.50
N ASN A 79 -13.36 21.56 10.57
CA ASN A 79 -13.83 20.81 9.39
C ASN A 79 -12.68 20.19 8.59
N GLY A 80 -11.62 19.69 9.27
CA GLY A 80 -10.45 19.09 8.66
C GLY A 80 -9.53 20.07 7.92
N ARG A 81 -9.65 21.37 8.17
CA ARG A 81 -8.82 22.43 7.56
C ARG A 81 -8.19 23.30 8.65
N ILE A 82 -6.97 23.78 8.39
CA ILE A 82 -6.36 24.81 9.20
C ILE A 82 -7.09 26.13 8.92
N GLU A 83 -7.76 26.64 9.95
CA GLU A 83 -8.52 27.89 9.88
C GLU A 83 -7.64 29.10 10.22
N ALA A 84 -6.76 28.94 11.23
CA ALA A 84 -5.89 30.00 11.71
C ALA A 84 -4.57 29.46 12.24
N ILE A 85 -3.50 30.27 12.09
CA ILE A 85 -2.18 30.06 12.69
C ILE A 85 -1.76 31.40 13.28
N ASP A 86 -1.91 31.60 14.58
CA ASP A 86 -1.69 32.87 15.26
C ASP A 86 -0.73 32.76 16.44
N ALA A 87 -0.09 33.88 16.80
CA ALA A 87 0.85 33.92 17.94
C ALA A 87 0.13 33.87 19.29
N SER A 88 -1.14 34.21 19.33
CA SER A 88 -2.06 34.09 20.46
C SER A 88 -3.45 34.46 19.95
N PRO A 89 -4.34 33.55 19.67
CA PRO A 89 -5.70 33.89 19.30
C PRO A 89 -6.45 34.28 20.56
N ALA A 90 -6.27 35.50 21.00
CA ALA A 90 -7.08 36.08 22.01
C ALA A 90 -8.53 36.16 21.49
N GLY A 91 -9.35 35.21 21.85
CA GLY A 91 -10.80 35.37 21.87
C GLY A 91 -11.61 34.86 20.67
N VAL A 92 -11.03 34.31 19.61
CA VAL A 92 -11.86 33.82 18.50
C VAL A 92 -12.24 32.34 18.73
N GLY A 93 -13.49 32.13 19.18
CA GLY A 93 -14.18 30.86 19.00
C GLY A 93 -13.55 29.58 19.58
N GLN A 94 -12.64 29.65 20.55
CA GLN A 94 -11.97 28.48 21.15
C GLN A 94 -12.84 27.66 22.11
N ARG A 95 -14.04 28.15 22.44
CA ARG A 95 -14.95 27.45 23.34
C ARG A 95 -15.43 26.14 22.67
N GLY A 96 -15.18 25.04 23.35
CA GLY A 96 -15.63 23.72 22.91
C GLY A 96 -14.65 22.97 21.98
N LEU A 97 -13.48 23.54 21.67
CA LEU A 97 -12.44 22.81 20.93
C LEU A 97 -11.68 21.86 21.87
N ALA A 98 -11.36 20.66 21.38
CA ALA A 98 -10.37 19.82 22.02
C ALA A 98 -8.99 20.49 21.92
N VAL A 99 -8.24 20.52 23.02
CA VAL A 99 -6.92 21.16 23.04
C VAL A 99 -5.81 20.11 23.02
N VAL A 100 -4.91 20.25 22.07
CA VAL A 100 -3.67 19.47 21.97
C VAL A 100 -2.51 20.35 22.41
N ASP A 101 -1.76 19.93 23.43
CA ASP A 101 -0.54 20.63 23.85
C ASP A 101 0.60 20.38 22.86
N GLY A 102 1.01 21.44 22.18
CA GLY A 102 2.10 21.48 21.22
C GLY A 102 3.43 21.97 21.80
N THR A 103 3.49 22.23 23.12
CA THR A 103 4.71 22.72 23.77
C THR A 103 5.91 21.82 23.51
N GLY A 104 6.99 22.39 22.97
CA GLY A 104 8.19 21.65 22.61
C GLY A 104 8.05 20.76 21.36
N LYS A 105 6.93 20.83 20.66
CA LYS A 105 6.68 20.05 19.43
C LYS A 105 6.74 20.94 18.20
N TYR A 106 6.92 20.29 17.06
CA TYR A 106 6.92 20.93 15.75
C TYR A 106 5.72 20.47 14.93
N LEU A 107 5.06 21.41 14.28
CA LEU A 107 4.04 21.12 13.28
C LEU A 107 4.69 21.24 11.89
N ILE A 108 4.66 20.16 11.15
CA ILE A 108 5.17 20.06 9.79
C ILE A 108 4.05 19.62 8.85
N PRO A 109 4.14 19.89 7.53
CA PRO A 109 3.27 19.24 6.56
C PRO A 109 3.36 17.72 6.67
N GLY A 110 2.28 17.02 6.36
CA GLY A 110 2.30 15.57 6.29
C GLY A 110 3.39 15.08 5.33
N LEU A 111 4.08 14.01 5.71
CA LEU A 111 5.16 13.44 4.92
C LEU A 111 4.61 12.79 3.65
N TRP A 112 5.46 12.72 2.63
CA TRP A 112 5.16 12.05 1.37
C TRP A 112 6.14 10.92 1.13
N ASP A 113 5.62 9.73 0.84
CA ASP A 113 6.44 8.66 0.29
C ASP A 113 6.39 8.71 -1.23
N MET A 114 7.52 9.03 -1.83
CA MET A 114 7.64 9.26 -3.28
C MET A 114 7.89 7.97 -4.07
N HIS A 115 7.90 6.80 -3.42
CA HIS A 115 8.13 5.53 -4.12
C HIS A 115 7.46 4.36 -3.41
N VAL A 116 6.16 4.20 -3.60
CA VAL A 116 5.43 3.05 -3.06
C VAL A 116 5.06 2.06 -4.14
N HIS A 117 4.94 0.80 -3.73
CA HIS A 117 4.39 -0.30 -4.51
C HIS A 117 3.16 -0.83 -3.81
N SER A 118 1.98 -0.55 -4.35
CA SER A 118 0.73 -0.88 -3.69
C SER A 118 0.20 -2.24 -4.11
N LEU A 119 -0.31 -2.97 -3.13
CA LEU A 119 -1.00 -4.24 -3.31
C LEU A 119 -2.50 -4.06 -3.04
N LYS A 120 -3.34 -4.94 -3.55
CA LYS A 120 -4.79 -4.91 -3.31
C LYS A 120 -5.17 -4.97 -1.82
N ILE A 121 -4.27 -5.52 -0.98
CA ILE A 121 -4.42 -5.58 0.47
C ILE A 121 -3.88 -4.33 1.20
N SER A 122 -3.35 -3.34 0.47
CA SER A 122 -2.80 -2.11 1.08
C SER A 122 -3.78 -1.39 2.03
N PRO A 123 -5.10 -1.34 1.77
CA PRO A 123 -6.05 -0.71 2.67
C PRO A 123 -6.07 -1.28 4.09
N GLN A 124 -5.81 -2.58 4.24
CA GLN A 124 -5.84 -3.25 5.54
C GLN A 124 -4.51 -3.10 6.31
N PHE A 125 -3.40 -2.92 5.60
CA PHE A 125 -2.05 -3.00 6.19
C PHE A 125 -1.23 -1.72 5.99
N THR A 126 -0.84 -1.41 4.76
CA THR A 126 0.12 -0.32 4.50
C THR A 126 -0.50 1.07 4.65
N HIS A 127 -1.78 1.26 4.31
CA HIS A 127 -2.42 2.56 4.45
C HIS A 127 -2.47 3.04 5.91
N PRO A 128 -3.01 2.27 6.88
CA PRO A 128 -3.01 2.71 8.27
C PRO A 128 -1.60 2.88 8.84
N LEU A 129 -0.64 2.03 8.45
CA LEU A 129 0.76 2.19 8.86
C LEU A 129 1.38 3.47 8.31
N SER A 130 1.10 3.84 7.06
CA SER A 130 1.56 5.09 6.47
C SER A 130 1.05 6.29 7.28
N ILE A 131 -0.24 6.33 7.55
CA ILE A 131 -0.84 7.42 8.34
C ILE A 131 -0.29 7.46 9.77
N ALA A 132 -0.12 6.30 10.42
CA ALA A 132 0.46 6.22 11.77
C ALA A 132 1.91 6.74 11.84
N ASN A 133 2.64 6.69 10.71
CA ASN A 133 3.98 7.23 10.58
C ASN A 133 4.03 8.66 9.97
N GLY A 134 2.89 9.33 9.85
CA GLY A 134 2.80 10.70 9.34
C GLY A 134 2.89 10.82 7.81
N ILE A 135 2.87 9.70 7.08
CA ILE A 135 2.85 9.69 5.61
C ILE A 135 1.41 9.90 5.15
N THR A 136 1.12 11.09 4.66
CA THR A 136 -0.23 11.52 4.26
C THR A 136 -0.41 11.57 2.75
N GLY A 137 0.68 11.46 1.99
CA GLY A 137 0.66 11.40 0.53
C GLY A 137 1.64 10.36 0.00
N VAL A 138 1.29 9.74 -1.12
CA VAL A 138 2.14 8.73 -1.77
C VAL A 138 2.17 8.94 -3.28
N ARG A 139 3.32 8.60 -3.87
CA ARG A 139 3.47 8.43 -5.30
C ARG A 139 3.57 6.93 -5.60
N GLU A 140 2.55 6.42 -6.27
CA GLU A 140 2.52 5.00 -6.68
C GLU A 140 3.49 4.78 -7.85
N MET A 141 4.44 3.87 -7.68
CA MET A 141 5.52 3.61 -8.62
C MET A 141 5.57 2.17 -9.14
N TRP A 142 4.55 1.36 -8.82
CA TRP A 142 4.48 0.02 -9.40
C TRP A 142 3.74 0.03 -10.75
N GLY A 143 2.57 0.65 -10.77
CA GLY A 143 1.68 0.61 -11.93
C GLY A 143 1.03 -0.77 -12.12
N CYS A 144 0.30 -0.92 -13.21
CA CYS A 144 -0.38 -2.18 -13.56
C CYS A 144 0.48 -3.00 -14.52
N PRO A 145 0.84 -4.26 -14.19
CA PRO A 145 1.62 -5.12 -15.05
C PRO A 145 0.95 -5.37 -16.41
N SER A 146 1.73 -5.76 -17.41
CA SER A 146 1.23 -6.15 -18.74
C SER A 146 0.42 -7.45 -18.71
N LEU A 147 0.66 -8.30 -17.72
CA LEU A 147 -0.11 -9.52 -17.47
C LEU A 147 -0.94 -9.37 -16.19
N PRO A 148 -2.12 -9.99 -16.11
CA PRO A 148 -2.94 -9.97 -14.90
C PRO A 148 -2.17 -10.46 -13.68
N ASP A 149 -2.21 -9.68 -12.61
CA ASP A 149 -1.62 -10.03 -11.31
C ASP A 149 -2.70 -9.92 -10.23
N PRO A 150 -2.93 -10.99 -9.44
CA PRO A 150 -3.97 -10.99 -8.42
C PRO A 150 -3.64 -10.11 -7.21
N PHE A 151 -2.39 -9.74 -7.01
CA PHE A 151 -1.91 -9.03 -5.83
C PHE A 151 -1.66 -7.55 -6.07
N VAL A 152 -1.19 -7.18 -7.27
CA VAL A 152 -0.83 -5.79 -7.60
C VAL A 152 -2.08 -4.93 -7.74
N ALA A 153 -2.03 -3.74 -7.11
CA ALA A 153 -3.07 -2.74 -7.28
C ALA A 153 -2.92 -2.02 -8.62
N CYS A 154 -3.98 -2.02 -9.40
CA CYS A 154 -4.05 -1.32 -10.68
C CYS A 154 -4.79 0.03 -10.56
N GLY A 155 -4.94 0.74 -11.67
CA GLY A 155 -5.56 2.05 -11.71
C GLY A 155 -6.95 2.10 -11.07
N GLU A 156 -7.78 1.09 -11.31
CA GLU A 156 -9.13 0.98 -10.72
C GLU A 156 -9.11 0.89 -9.19
N ASP A 157 -8.11 0.18 -8.62
CA ASP A 157 -7.94 0.09 -7.18
C ASP A 157 -7.58 1.45 -6.60
N ILE A 158 -6.64 2.15 -7.24
CA ILE A 158 -6.21 3.50 -6.82
C ILE A 158 -7.38 4.48 -6.87
N GLU A 159 -8.17 4.48 -7.94
CA GLU A 159 -9.34 5.36 -8.06
C GLU A 159 -10.42 5.03 -7.01
N ARG A 160 -10.63 3.76 -6.72
CA ARG A 160 -11.54 3.33 -5.64
C ARG A 160 -11.05 3.82 -4.28
N TRP A 161 -9.75 3.79 -4.03
CA TRP A 161 -9.16 4.29 -2.78
C TRP A 161 -9.22 5.81 -2.69
N ARG A 162 -8.96 6.51 -3.79
CA ARG A 162 -9.15 7.98 -3.88
C ARG A 162 -10.60 8.37 -3.56
N ALA A 163 -11.56 7.63 -4.11
CA ALA A 163 -12.96 7.84 -3.80
C ALA A 163 -13.29 7.55 -2.34
N GLY A 164 -12.84 6.41 -1.82
CA GLY A 164 -13.06 6.02 -0.43
C GLY A 164 -12.45 6.99 0.59
N LEU A 165 -11.32 7.61 0.26
CA LEU A 165 -10.71 8.65 1.09
C LEU A 165 -11.56 9.94 1.08
N ARG A 166 -12.03 10.37 -0.11
CA ARG A 166 -12.94 11.54 -0.21
C ARG A 166 -14.21 11.34 0.59
N ASP A 167 -14.76 10.15 0.54
CA ASP A 167 -16.03 9.79 1.22
C ASP A 167 -15.80 9.36 2.68
N GLN A 168 -14.59 9.49 3.21
CA GLN A 168 -14.20 9.08 4.58
C GLN A 168 -14.54 7.62 4.93
N ARG A 169 -14.55 6.74 3.94
CA ARG A 169 -14.88 5.31 4.10
C ARG A 169 -13.72 4.48 4.62
N HIS A 170 -12.49 4.92 4.42
CA HIS A 170 -11.29 4.26 4.93
C HIS A 170 -10.15 5.24 5.17
N LEU A 171 -9.20 4.84 6.02
CA LEU A 171 -8.00 5.59 6.34
C LEU A 171 -6.90 5.23 5.33
N ALA A 172 -6.44 6.22 4.56
CA ALA A 172 -5.40 6.02 3.56
C ALA A 172 -4.58 7.30 3.35
N PRO A 173 -3.32 7.20 2.91
CA PRO A 173 -2.63 8.35 2.34
C PRO A 173 -3.27 8.75 1.00
N ARG A 174 -3.08 10.00 0.60
CA ARG A 174 -3.54 10.48 -0.71
C ARG A 174 -2.62 9.94 -1.79
N TYR A 175 -3.18 9.25 -2.76
CA TYR A 175 -2.48 8.84 -3.98
C TYR A 175 -2.40 10.05 -4.91
N ILE A 176 -1.26 10.72 -4.93
CA ILE A 176 -1.08 11.99 -5.62
C ILE A 176 -0.74 11.76 -7.08
N LEU A 177 0.21 10.86 -7.32
CA LEU A 177 0.63 10.46 -8.66
C LEU A 177 0.64 8.95 -8.80
N ARG A 178 0.36 8.48 -10.01
CA ARG A 178 0.35 7.07 -10.38
C ARG A 178 1.23 6.88 -11.63
N SER A 179 2.22 5.99 -11.52
CA SER A 179 3.09 5.66 -12.65
C SER A 179 2.51 4.59 -13.57
N SER A 180 3.08 4.50 -14.77
CA SER A 180 3.04 3.25 -15.54
C SER A 180 3.74 2.14 -14.78
N PHE A 181 3.46 0.89 -15.13
CA PHE A 181 4.38 -0.21 -14.82
C PHE A 181 5.71 0.00 -15.55
N ALA A 182 6.77 -0.64 -15.05
CA ALA A 182 8.10 -0.41 -15.57
C ALA A 182 8.21 -0.75 -17.06
N ILE A 183 8.70 0.22 -17.84
CA ILE A 183 9.10 0.07 -19.23
C ILE A 183 10.60 -0.23 -19.25
N ASN A 184 11.01 -1.25 -19.98
CA ASN A 184 12.40 -1.65 -20.09
C ASN A 184 12.80 -1.92 -21.55
N GLY A 185 14.09 -1.83 -21.84
CA GLY A 185 14.63 -2.34 -23.09
C GLY A 185 14.57 -3.88 -23.14
N GLU A 186 14.78 -4.46 -24.31
CA GLU A 186 14.72 -5.90 -24.49
C GLU A 186 15.84 -6.63 -23.74
N GLN A 187 17.01 -6.00 -23.61
CA GLN A 187 18.17 -6.55 -22.92
C GLN A 187 18.14 -6.21 -21.44
N GLY A 188 18.39 -7.17 -20.56
CA GLY A 188 18.63 -6.94 -19.14
C GLY A 188 17.45 -7.22 -18.21
N VAL A 189 16.30 -7.61 -18.73
CA VAL A 189 15.24 -8.21 -17.90
C VAL A 189 15.30 -9.71 -18.07
N PRO A 190 15.36 -10.50 -16.99
CA PRO A 190 15.25 -11.94 -17.09
C PRO A 190 13.99 -12.32 -17.87
N GLU A 191 14.07 -13.33 -18.74
CA GLU A 191 12.90 -13.88 -19.46
C GLU A 191 11.75 -14.24 -18.49
N ALA A 192 12.09 -14.52 -17.24
CA ALA A 192 11.15 -14.81 -16.16
C ALA A 192 10.32 -13.61 -15.67
N SER A 193 10.48 -12.40 -16.21
CA SER A 193 9.67 -11.23 -15.85
C SER A 193 8.76 -10.79 -17.00
N PRO A 194 7.75 -11.59 -17.38
CA PRO A 194 6.86 -11.27 -18.50
C PRO A 194 5.97 -10.05 -18.24
N ALA A 195 5.88 -9.60 -17.00
CA ALA A 195 5.03 -8.49 -16.59
C ALA A 195 5.56 -7.11 -17.02
N PHE A 196 6.83 -6.98 -17.39
CA PHE A 196 7.40 -5.71 -17.83
C PHE A 196 6.99 -5.36 -19.26
N PHE A 197 6.68 -4.10 -19.48
CA PHE A 197 6.55 -3.58 -20.83
C PHE A 197 7.93 -3.43 -21.46
N ARG A 198 8.12 -3.93 -22.66
CA ARG A 198 9.40 -3.94 -23.37
C ARG A 198 9.34 -3.08 -24.61
N THR A 199 10.45 -2.42 -24.92
CA THR A 199 10.62 -1.63 -26.14
C THR A 199 11.97 -1.88 -26.76
N GLN A 200 12.01 -2.01 -28.08
CA GLN A 200 13.22 -2.26 -28.88
C GLN A 200 13.62 -1.05 -29.70
N ASN A 201 12.72 -0.09 -29.85
CA ASN A 201 12.94 1.08 -30.69
C ASN A 201 12.00 2.22 -30.30
N ALA A 202 12.30 3.41 -30.84
CA ALA A 202 11.57 4.63 -30.56
C ALA A 202 10.08 4.58 -30.98
N GLN A 203 9.72 3.79 -31.98
CA GLN A 203 8.32 3.65 -32.40
C GLN A 203 7.51 2.91 -31.33
N GLN A 204 8.01 1.76 -30.88
CA GLN A 204 7.39 0.99 -29.79
C GLN A 204 7.33 1.80 -28.48
N ALA A 205 8.38 2.59 -28.17
CA ALA A 205 8.36 3.45 -27.03
C ALA A 205 7.22 4.48 -27.09
N ARG A 206 7.00 5.12 -28.25
CA ARG A 206 5.87 6.05 -28.45
C ARG A 206 4.51 5.37 -28.29
N GLU A 207 4.36 4.15 -28.80
CA GLU A 207 3.13 3.35 -28.67
C GLU A 207 2.85 3.00 -27.20
N LEU A 208 3.87 2.62 -26.43
CA LEU A 208 3.75 2.38 -24.98
C LEU A 208 3.40 3.65 -24.22
N VAL A 209 3.99 4.79 -24.56
CA VAL A 209 3.64 6.08 -23.96
C VAL A 209 2.15 6.40 -24.21
N ALA A 210 1.69 6.26 -25.46
CA ALA A 210 0.30 6.48 -25.81
C ALA A 210 -0.65 5.52 -25.08
N HIS A 211 -0.28 4.25 -24.97
CA HIS A 211 -1.03 3.24 -24.24
C HIS A 211 -1.21 3.63 -22.76
N HIS A 212 -0.11 3.98 -22.08
CA HIS A 212 -0.17 4.36 -20.68
C HIS A 212 -0.90 5.69 -20.46
N ALA A 213 -0.73 6.65 -21.37
CA ALA A 213 -1.47 7.91 -21.32
C ALA A 213 -2.99 7.66 -21.40
N ALA A 214 -3.42 6.74 -22.28
CA ALA A 214 -4.83 6.35 -22.39
C ALA A 214 -5.37 5.67 -21.12
N GLN A 215 -4.51 5.04 -20.34
CA GLN A 215 -4.85 4.48 -19.02
C GLN A 215 -4.87 5.53 -17.89
N GLY A 216 -4.58 6.79 -18.19
CA GLY A 216 -4.60 7.89 -17.25
C GLY A 216 -3.49 7.81 -16.19
N VAL A 217 -2.30 7.32 -16.54
CA VAL A 217 -1.14 7.41 -15.66
C VAL A 217 -0.59 8.85 -15.65
N ASP A 218 -0.06 9.27 -14.53
CA ASP A 218 0.46 10.64 -14.35
C ASP A 218 1.93 10.77 -14.78
N LEU A 219 2.66 9.65 -14.78
CA LEU A 219 4.08 9.60 -15.15
C LEU A 219 4.46 8.20 -15.67
N LEU A 220 5.56 8.16 -16.40
CA LEU A 220 6.15 6.91 -16.90
C LEU A 220 7.31 6.49 -16.01
N LYS A 221 7.38 5.20 -15.74
CA LYS A 221 8.51 4.56 -15.05
C LYS A 221 9.34 3.81 -16.07
N THR A 222 10.61 4.17 -16.18
CA THR A 222 11.56 3.44 -17.01
C THR A 222 12.62 2.76 -16.15
N TYR A 223 13.15 1.65 -16.65
CA TYR A 223 14.31 0.96 -16.12
C TYR A 223 15.53 1.20 -17.00
N THR A 224 16.66 0.58 -16.65
CA THR A 224 18.00 0.94 -17.08
C THR A 224 18.32 0.71 -18.55
N ASN A 225 17.58 -0.11 -19.25
CA ASN A 225 17.95 -0.53 -20.62
C ASN A 225 16.99 0.01 -21.70
N VAL A 226 16.42 1.18 -21.44
CA VAL A 226 15.64 1.92 -22.46
C VAL A 226 16.62 2.86 -23.17
N SER A 227 16.91 2.56 -24.45
CA SER A 227 17.75 3.37 -25.33
C SER A 227 16.89 4.26 -26.25
#